data_2a4bde230cdea82e3c71456c3ed16b4a
#
_entry.id   2a4bde230cdea82e3c71456c3ed16b4a
#
_cell.length_a   1.000
_cell.length_b   1.000
_cell.length_c   1.000
_cell.angle_alpha   90.00
_cell.angle_beta   90.00
_cell.angle_gamma   90.00
#
_symmetry.space_group_name_H-M   'P 1'
#
loop_
_entity.id
_entity.type
_entity.pdbx_description
1 polymer ?
#
loop_
_entity_poly.entity_id
_entity_poly.type
_entity_poly.pdbx_seq_one_letter_code
_entity_poly.pdbx_strand_id
1 'polypeptide(L)'
;MTHDPLPTASIITVDETSIATRILEPPTASAGDIVLCHGTPWSSQVWTSVATDLSRDYRVFLWDMPGYGESEKSSAVTTDLAAQAVRLGSLIELWGLQRPHVIAHDIGGAVALRAHLLNGVEYADVFLWDVVTLDPWGSPFFRLVAENAHVFEQLPAHLHAALVKEYIAAAAFRPLPDEDVEALASQWLGPVGQAAFYRQITALSAADTRPVANRLEATRSPVRIGWGRDDPWIPLGQAYELQSRFPDHPGVVVLDDVGHLTPVEDPSAVTAAVRAWLARQPAP
;
A
#
# COMPACT_ATOMS: atom_id res chain seq x y z
N MET A 1 9.90 -10.31 16.84
CA MET A 1 11.30 -9.90 16.58
C MET A 1 11.31 -8.37 16.55
N THR A 2 12.11 -7.73 17.38
CA THR A 2 12.29 -6.27 17.34
C THR A 2 13.08 -5.95 16.07
N HIS A 3 12.38 -5.52 15.03
CA HIS A 3 13.02 -4.99 13.84
C HIS A 3 13.52 -3.57 14.15
N ASP A 4 14.68 -3.20 13.62
CA ASP A 4 15.13 -1.82 13.68
C ASP A 4 14.04 -0.93 13.02
N PRO A 5 13.68 0.18 13.66
CA PRO A 5 12.66 1.08 13.11
C PRO A 5 13.13 1.64 11.76
N LEU A 6 12.18 1.98 10.90
CA LEU A 6 12.48 2.71 9.67
C LEU A 6 13.22 4.03 10.00
N PRO A 7 14.11 4.51 9.12
CA PRO A 7 14.77 5.80 9.32
C PRO A 7 13.73 6.94 9.42
N THR A 8 14.13 8.03 10.07
CA THR A 8 13.30 9.24 10.14
C THR A 8 12.92 9.69 8.75
N ALA A 9 11.63 10.06 8.58
CA ALA A 9 11.14 10.51 7.29
C ALA A 9 11.78 11.85 6.87
N SER A 10 12.07 11.95 5.59
CA SER A 10 12.34 13.22 4.91
C SER A 10 11.05 13.72 4.25
N ILE A 11 10.84 15.03 4.24
CA ILE A 11 9.66 15.63 3.61
C ILE A 11 10.01 16.10 2.19
N ILE A 12 9.26 15.63 1.21
CA ILE A 12 9.29 16.12 -0.17
C ILE A 12 7.96 16.84 -0.42
N THR A 13 8.01 18.00 -1.07
CA THR A 13 6.80 18.73 -1.46
C THR A 13 6.46 18.44 -2.92
N VAL A 14 5.26 17.96 -3.17
CA VAL A 14 4.68 17.73 -4.49
C VAL A 14 3.34 18.46 -4.55
N ASP A 15 3.15 19.34 -5.53
CA ASP A 15 1.93 20.12 -5.71
C ASP A 15 1.44 20.75 -4.40
N GLU A 16 2.34 21.46 -3.69
CA GLU A 16 2.10 22.11 -2.40
C GLU A 16 1.76 21.14 -1.24
N THR A 17 1.80 19.82 -1.46
CA THR A 17 1.52 18.80 -0.46
C THR A 17 2.80 18.23 0.11
N SER A 18 2.92 18.18 1.43
CA SER A 18 4.07 17.60 2.14
C SER A 18 3.95 16.08 2.23
N ILE A 19 4.90 15.38 1.63
CA ILE A 19 4.94 13.91 1.57
C ILE A 19 6.13 13.39 2.38
N ALA A 20 5.87 12.53 3.35
CA ALA A 20 6.88 11.84 4.12
C ALA A 20 7.46 10.68 3.28
N THR A 21 8.77 10.66 3.15
CA THR A 21 9.49 9.65 2.37
C THR A 21 10.67 9.09 3.14
N ARG A 22 11.08 7.88 2.82
CA ARG A 22 12.27 7.22 3.40
C ARG A 22 13.02 6.50 2.30
N ILE A 23 14.35 6.53 2.39
CA ILE A 23 15.23 5.81 1.48
C ILE A 23 16.16 4.95 2.34
N LEU A 24 16.18 3.65 2.06
CA LEU A 24 17.14 2.72 2.63
C LEU A 24 18.15 2.36 1.56
N GLU A 25 19.41 2.65 1.86
CA GLU A 25 20.53 2.37 0.95
C GLU A 25 21.16 1.02 1.29
N PRO A 26 21.53 0.21 0.30
CA PRO A 26 22.29 -1.01 0.54
C PRO A 26 23.73 -0.68 0.99
N PRO A 27 24.36 -1.55 1.78
CA PRO A 27 25.74 -1.34 2.24
C PRO A 27 26.79 -1.43 1.12
N THR A 28 26.40 -1.93 -0.03
CA THR A 28 27.22 -2.09 -1.23
C THR A 28 26.52 -1.49 -2.46
N ALA A 29 27.08 -1.70 -3.65
CA ALA A 29 26.41 -1.26 -4.88
C ALA A 29 24.99 -1.85 -4.98
N SER A 30 24.01 -1.01 -5.26
CA SER A 30 22.62 -1.42 -5.40
C SER A 30 22.42 -2.32 -6.63
N ALA A 31 21.62 -3.37 -6.46
CA ALA A 31 21.16 -4.21 -7.56
C ALA A 31 20.00 -3.60 -8.35
N GLY A 32 19.43 -2.50 -7.87
CA GLY A 32 18.30 -1.80 -8.48
C GLY A 32 17.53 -0.97 -7.47
N ASP A 33 16.44 -0.35 -7.93
CA ASP A 33 15.59 0.54 -7.14
C ASP A 33 14.22 -0.10 -6.93
N ILE A 34 13.75 -0.14 -5.68
CA ILE A 34 12.44 -0.66 -5.31
C ILE A 34 11.61 0.45 -4.69
N VAL A 35 10.38 0.65 -5.18
CA VAL A 35 9.39 1.54 -4.56
C VAL A 35 8.32 0.70 -3.88
N LEU A 36 8.07 0.95 -2.59
CA LEU A 36 7.06 0.28 -1.78
C LEU A 36 5.84 1.18 -1.61
N CYS A 37 4.66 0.69 -2.03
CA CYS A 37 3.39 1.40 -1.92
C CYS A 37 2.50 0.71 -0.88
N HIS A 38 2.18 1.42 0.21
CA HIS A 38 1.30 0.91 1.28
C HIS A 38 -0.18 1.01 0.91
N GLY A 39 -1.04 0.39 1.71
CA GLY A 39 -2.49 0.43 1.59
C GLY A 39 -3.19 1.25 2.68
N THR A 40 -4.51 1.10 2.77
CA THR A 40 -5.35 1.73 3.78
C THR A 40 -5.81 0.72 4.84
N PRO A 41 -5.88 1.06 6.13
CA PRO A 41 -5.52 2.34 6.76
C PRO A 41 -4.08 2.37 7.29
N TRP A 42 -3.13 2.02 6.45
CA TRP A 42 -1.73 1.82 6.82
C TRP A 42 -0.86 3.05 6.48
N SER A 43 0.44 2.90 6.69
CA SER A 43 1.50 3.79 6.22
C SER A 43 2.70 2.95 5.78
N SER A 44 3.80 3.58 5.39
CA SER A 44 5.04 2.87 5.03
C SER A 44 5.54 1.91 6.12
N GLN A 45 5.08 2.07 7.37
CA GLN A 45 5.47 1.20 8.50
C GLN A 45 5.13 -0.28 8.29
N VAL A 46 4.09 -0.61 7.51
CA VAL A 46 3.75 -2.02 7.22
C VAL A 46 4.87 -2.74 6.48
N TRP A 47 5.73 -1.99 5.80
CA TRP A 47 6.85 -2.50 5.03
C TRP A 47 8.16 -2.61 5.81
N THR A 48 8.21 -2.25 7.11
CA THR A 48 9.45 -2.15 7.88
C THR A 48 10.34 -3.37 7.73
N SER A 49 9.82 -4.56 7.98
CA SER A 49 10.58 -5.81 7.91
C SER A 49 11.05 -6.14 6.49
N VAL A 50 10.13 -6.01 5.53
CA VAL A 50 10.39 -6.28 4.11
C VAL A 50 11.43 -5.30 3.55
N ALA A 51 11.26 -4.01 3.84
CA ALA A 51 12.18 -2.96 3.40
C ALA A 51 13.58 -3.14 3.96
N THR A 52 13.70 -3.45 5.26
CA THR A 52 14.98 -3.70 5.93
C THR A 52 15.70 -4.91 5.32
N ASP A 53 14.99 -5.97 4.97
CA ASP A 53 15.63 -7.12 4.31
C ASP A 53 16.04 -6.79 2.87
N LEU A 54 15.14 -6.21 2.07
CA LEU A 54 15.44 -5.86 0.69
C LEU A 54 16.55 -4.82 0.55
N SER A 55 16.68 -3.91 1.52
CA SER A 55 17.74 -2.89 1.52
C SER A 55 19.16 -3.44 1.69
N ARG A 56 19.32 -4.74 1.92
CA ARG A 56 20.65 -5.37 1.89
C ARG A 56 21.27 -5.39 0.49
N ASP A 57 20.44 -5.39 -0.55
CA ASP A 57 20.87 -5.53 -1.93
C ASP A 57 20.33 -4.43 -2.85
N TYR A 58 19.19 -3.84 -2.50
CA TYR A 58 18.47 -2.85 -3.31
C TYR A 58 18.39 -1.51 -2.59
N ARG A 59 18.31 -0.43 -3.33
CA ARG A 59 17.89 0.86 -2.79
C ARG A 59 16.36 0.85 -2.69
N VAL A 60 15.82 1.06 -1.49
CA VAL A 60 14.40 0.93 -1.20
C VAL A 60 13.79 2.28 -0.85
N PHE A 61 12.78 2.68 -1.60
CA PHE A 61 12.04 3.93 -1.45
C PHE A 61 10.66 3.64 -0.85
N LEU A 62 10.37 4.32 0.24
CA LEU A 62 9.06 4.29 0.88
C LEU A 62 8.48 5.70 0.94
N TRP A 63 7.17 5.79 0.91
CA TRP A 63 6.44 7.03 1.09
C TRP A 63 5.14 6.77 1.82
N ASP A 64 4.69 7.77 2.55
CA ASP A 64 3.35 7.77 3.13
C ASP A 64 2.44 8.55 2.19
N MET A 65 1.39 7.94 1.69
CA MET A 65 0.40 8.66 0.87
C MET A 65 -0.15 9.86 1.65
N PRO A 66 -0.32 11.06 1.05
CA PRO A 66 -1.03 12.16 1.69
C PRO A 66 -2.37 11.72 2.28
N GLY A 67 -2.63 12.15 3.50
CA GLY A 67 -3.72 11.65 4.33
C GLY A 67 -3.33 10.53 5.29
N TYR A 68 -2.13 9.92 5.14
CA TYR A 68 -1.64 8.77 5.91
C TYR A 68 -0.29 9.06 6.56
N GLY A 69 0.11 8.22 7.51
CA GLY A 69 1.44 8.21 8.12
C GLY A 69 1.87 9.58 8.65
N GLU A 70 3.07 9.97 8.27
CA GLU A 70 3.66 11.27 8.59
C GLU A 70 3.47 12.32 7.48
N SER A 71 2.82 11.96 6.37
CA SER A 71 2.45 12.91 5.33
C SER A 71 1.35 13.86 5.77
N GLU A 72 1.17 14.92 5.00
CA GLU A 72 0.16 15.94 5.27
C GLU A 72 -1.25 15.34 5.36
N LYS A 73 -1.97 15.73 6.43
CA LYS A 73 -3.35 15.30 6.73
C LYS A 73 -4.35 16.44 6.74
N SER A 74 -4.02 17.58 6.12
CA SER A 74 -4.95 18.71 6.10
C SER A 74 -6.20 18.39 5.26
N SER A 75 -7.31 19.06 5.54
CA SER A 75 -8.55 18.91 4.76
C SER A 75 -8.47 19.48 3.34
N ALA A 76 -7.44 20.26 3.05
CA ALA A 76 -7.19 20.82 1.72
C ALA A 76 -6.54 19.78 0.78
N VAL A 77 -5.97 18.69 1.33
CA VAL A 77 -5.28 17.67 0.54
C VAL A 77 -6.28 16.67 -0.02
N THR A 78 -6.30 16.53 -1.33
CA THR A 78 -7.06 15.50 -2.04
C THR A 78 -6.38 14.15 -1.82
N THR A 79 -7.14 13.15 -1.38
CA THR A 79 -6.62 11.80 -1.01
C THR A 79 -7.21 10.66 -1.83
N ASP A 80 -7.92 10.95 -2.92
CA ASP A 80 -8.41 9.93 -3.85
C ASP A 80 -7.25 9.23 -4.59
N LEU A 81 -7.55 8.06 -5.16
CA LEU A 81 -6.55 7.23 -5.83
C LEU A 81 -5.95 7.90 -7.08
N ALA A 82 -6.67 8.82 -7.72
CA ALA A 82 -6.17 9.53 -8.88
C ALA A 82 -5.07 10.52 -8.48
N ALA A 83 -5.30 11.30 -7.43
CA ALA A 83 -4.31 12.22 -6.88
C ALA A 83 -3.07 11.48 -6.34
N GLN A 84 -3.28 10.36 -5.64
CA GLN A 84 -2.16 9.53 -5.15
C GLN A 84 -1.31 8.97 -6.30
N ALA A 85 -1.94 8.54 -7.41
CA ALA A 85 -1.21 8.02 -8.57
C ALA A 85 -0.36 9.08 -9.27
N VAL A 86 -0.84 10.33 -9.36
CA VAL A 86 -0.05 11.47 -9.88
C VAL A 86 1.16 11.72 -8.98
N ARG A 87 0.95 11.75 -7.65
CA ARG A 87 2.03 11.98 -6.67
C ARG A 87 3.09 10.88 -6.70
N LEU A 88 2.68 9.62 -6.87
CA LEU A 88 3.64 8.52 -7.06
C LEU A 88 4.52 8.76 -8.28
N GLY A 89 3.95 9.16 -9.41
CA GLY A 89 4.70 9.50 -10.61
C GLY A 89 5.70 10.63 -10.37
N SER A 90 5.25 11.71 -9.72
CA SER A 90 6.10 12.85 -9.36
C SER A 90 7.24 12.46 -8.41
N LEU A 91 6.98 11.59 -7.42
CA LEU A 91 8.02 11.09 -6.51
C LEU A 91 9.06 10.26 -7.26
N ILE A 92 8.65 9.36 -8.16
CA ILE A 92 9.56 8.55 -8.98
C ILE A 92 10.47 9.46 -9.82
N GLU A 93 9.92 10.53 -10.41
CA GLU A 93 10.68 11.53 -11.18
C GLU A 93 11.65 12.31 -10.28
N LEU A 94 11.18 12.81 -9.12
CA LEU A 94 12.02 13.56 -8.17
C LEU A 94 13.15 12.72 -7.56
N TRP A 95 12.94 11.41 -7.38
CA TRP A 95 13.97 10.47 -6.96
C TRP A 95 14.95 10.11 -8.09
N GLY A 96 14.67 10.54 -9.34
CA GLY A 96 15.50 10.24 -10.52
C GLY A 96 15.43 8.79 -10.97
N LEU A 97 14.34 8.07 -10.63
CA LEU A 97 14.19 6.66 -10.97
C LEU A 97 13.65 6.52 -12.39
N GLN A 98 14.31 5.68 -13.19
CA GLN A 98 13.91 5.51 -14.59
C GLN A 98 12.79 4.44 -14.72
N ARG A 99 13.02 3.25 -14.20
CA ARG A 99 12.09 2.13 -14.22
C ARG A 99 12.29 1.31 -12.94
N PRO A 100 11.78 1.78 -11.79
CA PRO A 100 11.95 1.05 -10.55
C PRO A 100 11.11 -0.25 -10.55
N HIS A 101 11.51 -1.22 -9.73
CA HIS A 101 10.61 -2.29 -9.29
C HIS A 101 9.56 -1.70 -8.35
N VAL A 102 8.29 -2.07 -8.50
CA VAL A 102 7.22 -1.59 -7.63
C VAL A 102 6.59 -2.76 -6.88
N ILE A 103 6.51 -2.65 -5.56
CA ILE A 103 5.83 -3.61 -4.71
C ILE A 103 4.72 -2.88 -3.99
N ALA A 104 3.51 -3.32 -4.15
CA ALA A 104 2.34 -2.59 -3.71
C ALA A 104 1.34 -3.48 -2.98
N HIS A 105 0.72 -2.93 -1.93
CA HIS A 105 -0.27 -3.60 -1.11
C HIS A 105 -1.59 -2.81 -1.10
N ASP A 106 -2.73 -3.51 -1.13
CA ASP A 106 -4.08 -2.96 -0.99
C ASP A 106 -4.34 -1.82 -2.00
N ILE A 107 -4.80 -0.62 -1.57
CA ILE A 107 -4.97 0.55 -2.46
C ILE A 107 -3.66 1.03 -3.08
N GLY A 108 -2.52 0.74 -2.47
CA GLY A 108 -1.21 1.03 -3.07
C GLY A 108 -1.05 0.34 -4.42
N GLY A 109 -1.66 -0.84 -4.61
CA GLY A 109 -1.73 -1.52 -5.90
C GLY A 109 -2.59 -0.77 -6.92
N ALA A 110 -3.76 -0.27 -6.50
CA ALA A 110 -4.59 0.57 -7.37
C ALA A 110 -3.87 1.85 -7.79
N VAL A 111 -3.13 2.48 -6.87
CA VAL A 111 -2.31 3.67 -7.12
C VAL A 111 -1.19 3.36 -8.12
N ALA A 112 -0.43 2.29 -7.90
CA ALA A 112 0.66 1.88 -8.79
C ALA A 112 0.16 1.52 -10.21
N LEU A 113 -0.90 0.72 -10.29
CA LEU A 113 -1.52 0.36 -11.58
C LEU A 113 -2.09 1.58 -12.29
N ARG A 114 -2.71 2.51 -11.56
CA ARG A 114 -3.25 3.75 -12.14
C ARG A 114 -2.12 4.63 -12.67
N ALA A 115 -1.05 4.81 -11.94
CA ALA A 115 0.13 5.56 -12.38
C ALA A 115 0.71 4.96 -13.68
N HIS A 116 0.79 3.63 -13.78
CA HIS A 116 1.26 2.94 -14.96
C HIS A 116 0.32 3.05 -16.17
N LEU A 117 -0.96 2.70 -15.96
CA LEU A 117 -1.94 2.53 -17.04
C LEU A 117 -2.55 3.85 -17.53
N LEU A 118 -2.68 4.85 -16.64
CA LEU A 118 -3.39 6.09 -16.94
C LEU A 118 -2.48 7.33 -16.93
N ASN A 119 -1.37 7.30 -16.19
CA ASN A 119 -0.43 8.43 -16.11
C ASN A 119 0.90 8.18 -16.82
N GLY A 120 1.09 6.99 -17.43
CA GLY A 120 2.27 6.69 -18.26
C GLY A 120 3.56 6.41 -17.50
N VAL A 121 3.50 6.16 -16.19
CA VAL A 121 4.68 5.81 -15.40
C VAL A 121 5.17 4.41 -15.78
N GLU A 122 6.46 4.27 -16.05
CA GLU A 122 7.08 3.00 -16.45
C GLU A 122 7.78 2.34 -15.25
N TYR A 123 7.61 1.02 -15.14
CA TYR A 123 8.24 0.18 -14.12
C TYR A 123 9.07 -0.92 -14.76
N ALA A 124 10.09 -1.42 -14.04
CA ALA A 124 10.77 -2.64 -14.44
C ALA A 124 9.81 -3.83 -14.35
N ASP A 125 9.11 -3.92 -13.23
CA ASP A 125 8.03 -4.87 -12.94
C ASP A 125 7.18 -4.41 -11.77
N VAL A 126 6.08 -5.14 -11.50
CA VAL A 126 5.15 -4.85 -10.41
C VAL A 126 4.81 -6.12 -9.65
N PHE A 127 4.94 -6.12 -8.34
CA PHE A 127 4.45 -7.17 -7.46
C PHE A 127 3.28 -6.64 -6.62
N LEU A 128 2.13 -7.23 -6.77
CA LEU A 128 0.86 -6.80 -6.17
C LEU A 128 0.45 -7.75 -5.04
N TRP A 129 0.31 -7.25 -3.81
CA TRP A 129 -0.11 -8.00 -2.63
C TRP A 129 -1.50 -7.55 -2.17
N ASP A 130 -2.48 -8.46 -2.12
CA ASP A 130 -3.84 -8.25 -1.60
C ASP A 130 -4.49 -6.94 -2.11
N VAL A 131 -4.37 -6.68 -3.43
CA VAL A 131 -4.63 -5.36 -3.99
C VAL A 131 -6.09 -5.07 -4.28
N VAL A 132 -6.50 -3.86 -3.96
CA VAL A 132 -7.78 -3.27 -4.37
C VAL A 132 -7.73 -2.89 -5.84
N THR A 133 -8.53 -3.56 -6.68
CA THR A 133 -8.60 -3.25 -8.12
C THR A 133 -9.98 -3.56 -8.70
N LEU A 134 -10.53 -4.73 -8.41
CA LEU A 134 -11.78 -5.22 -8.99
C LEU A 134 -12.97 -4.97 -8.08
N ASP A 135 -14.10 -4.62 -8.64
CA ASP A 135 -15.37 -4.51 -7.91
C ASP A 135 -15.96 -5.91 -7.61
N PRO A 136 -16.66 -6.10 -6.47
CA PRO A 136 -16.80 -5.15 -5.37
C PRO A 136 -15.60 -5.19 -4.41
N TRP A 137 -15.24 -4.04 -3.83
CA TRP A 137 -14.27 -3.94 -2.76
C TRP A 137 -14.78 -3.03 -1.63
N GLY A 138 -14.03 -2.98 -0.53
CA GLY A 138 -14.44 -2.29 0.70
C GLY A 138 -15.29 -3.19 1.60
N SER A 139 -14.86 -3.32 2.86
CA SER A 139 -15.57 -4.08 3.89
C SER A 139 -16.97 -3.49 4.16
N PRO A 140 -17.90 -4.22 4.82
CA PRO A 140 -19.16 -3.65 5.27
C PRO A 140 -18.98 -2.41 6.15
N PHE A 141 -17.96 -2.41 7.01
CA PHE A 141 -17.62 -1.25 7.83
C PHE A 141 -17.16 -0.07 6.98
N PHE A 142 -16.29 -0.31 5.98
CA PHE A 142 -15.82 0.73 5.06
C PHE A 142 -16.99 1.44 4.37
N ARG A 143 -17.94 0.68 3.83
CA ARG A 143 -19.15 1.23 3.19
C ARG A 143 -20.02 2.00 4.17
N LEU A 144 -20.23 1.47 5.38
CA LEU A 144 -21.00 2.14 6.42
C LEU A 144 -20.39 3.51 6.78
N VAL A 145 -19.07 3.58 6.94
CA VAL A 145 -18.35 4.85 7.20
C VAL A 145 -18.47 5.79 6.00
N ALA A 146 -18.25 5.30 4.78
CA ALA A 146 -18.34 6.13 3.57
C ALA A 146 -19.71 6.83 3.44
N GLU A 147 -20.79 6.15 3.82
CA GLU A 147 -22.15 6.68 3.78
C GLU A 147 -22.49 7.60 4.96
N ASN A 148 -21.78 7.48 6.10
CA ASN A 148 -22.14 8.12 7.36
C ASN A 148 -20.96 8.80 8.06
N ALA A 149 -19.95 9.27 7.33
CA ALA A 149 -18.72 9.81 7.89
C ALA A 149 -18.96 10.91 8.94
N HIS A 150 -19.93 11.80 8.69
CA HIS A 150 -20.28 12.87 9.61
C HIS A 150 -20.75 12.40 11.00
N VAL A 151 -21.24 11.17 11.13
CA VAL A 151 -21.60 10.54 12.40
C VAL A 151 -20.34 10.02 13.09
N PHE A 152 -19.50 9.31 12.34
CA PHE A 152 -18.26 8.72 12.85
C PHE A 152 -17.24 9.77 13.29
N GLU A 153 -17.14 10.89 12.59
CA GLU A 153 -16.26 12.02 12.95
C GLU A 153 -16.58 12.61 14.33
N GLN A 154 -17.81 12.42 14.83
CA GLN A 154 -18.24 12.91 16.14
C GLN A 154 -17.97 11.93 17.29
N LEU A 155 -17.38 10.77 17.02
CA LEU A 155 -17.05 9.81 18.07
C LEU A 155 -16.11 10.44 19.10
N PRO A 156 -16.36 10.25 20.40
CA PRO A 156 -15.40 10.56 21.45
C PRO A 156 -14.06 9.86 21.16
N ALA A 157 -12.93 10.53 21.44
CA ALA A 157 -11.60 10.07 21.08
C ALA A 157 -11.29 8.63 21.54
N HIS A 158 -11.75 8.22 22.72
CA HIS A 158 -11.52 6.86 23.23
C HIS A 158 -12.33 5.79 22.49
N LEU A 159 -13.54 6.13 22.01
CA LEU A 159 -14.36 5.21 21.19
C LEU A 159 -13.79 5.11 19.77
N HIS A 160 -13.34 6.23 19.20
CA HIS A 160 -12.64 6.22 17.93
C HIS A 160 -11.36 5.37 18.01
N ALA A 161 -10.54 5.55 19.05
CA ALA A 161 -9.32 4.76 19.25
C ALA A 161 -9.59 3.25 19.31
N ALA A 162 -10.62 2.85 20.07
CA ALA A 162 -11.02 1.43 20.17
C ALA A 162 -11.49 0.88 18.82
N LEU A 163 -12.31 1.65 18.08
CA LEU A 163 -12.80 1.29 16.76
C LEU A 163 -11.67 1.09 15.75
N VAL A 164 -10.72 2.02 15.69
CA VAL A 164 -9.58 1.95 14.75
C VAL A 164 -8.70 0.73 15.06
N LYS A 165 -8.40 0.48 16.33
CA LYS A 165 -7.59 -0.68 16.73
C LYS A 165 -8.27 -2.00 16.35
N GLU A 166 -9.56 -2.13 16.62
CA GLU A 166 -10.33 -3.32 16.24
C GLU A 166 -10.39 -3.49 14.73
N TYR A 167 -10.60 -2.40 13.98
CA TYR A 167 -10.62 -2.44 12.52
C TYR A 167 -9.28 -2.89 11.94
N ILE A 168 -8.17 -2.43 12.51
CA ILE A 168 -6.81 -2.83 12.11
C ILE A 168 -6.57 -4.31 12.47
N ALA A 169 -6.89 -4.72 13.69
CA ALA A 169 -6.70 -6.10 14.13
C ALA A 169 -7.51 -7.10 13.29
N ALA A 170 -8.71 -6.71 12.86
CA ALA A 170 -9.60 -7.53 12.05
C ALA A 170 -9.13 -7.76 10.60
N ALA A 171 -8.06 -7.11 10.16
CA ALA A 171 -7.45 -7.34 8.84
C ALA A 171 -6.57 -8.60 8.81
N ALA A 172 -6.04 -8.99 9.96
CA ALA A 172 -5.14 -10.13 10.08
C ALA A 172 -5.90 -11.45 10.31
N PHE A 173 -5.37 -12.56 9.80
CA PHE A 173 -5.88 -13.89 10.08
C PHE A 173 -5.54 -14.34 11.51
N ARG A 174 -4.30 -14.09 11.95
CA ARG A 174 -3.86 -14.36 13.31
C ARG A 174 -3.87 -13.06 14.13
N PRO A 175 -4.19 -13.14 15.44
CA PRO A 175 -4.11 -11.97 16.30
C PRO A 175 -2.73 -11.30 16.20
N LEU A 176 -2.71 -10.02 15.87
CA LEU A 176 -1.49 -9.22 15.93
C LEU A 176 -1.11 -8.94 17.39
N PRO A 177 0.20 -8.81 17.71
CA PRO A 177 0.62 -8.29 19.01
C PRO A 177 0.00 -6.90 19.28
N ASP A 178 -0.38 -6.64 20.53
CA ASP A 178 -0.99 -5.37 20.92
C ASP A 178 -0.12 -4.17 20.55
N GLU A 179 1.20 -4.31 20.66
CA GLU A 179 2.17 -3.27 20.30
C GLU A 179 2.14 -2.93 18.80
N ASP A 180 1.92 -3.91 17.94
CA ASP A 180 1.80 -3.69 16.48
C ASP A 180 0.47 -2.99 16.16
N VAL A 181 -0.62 -3.41 16.79
CA VAL A 181 -1.93 -2.74 16.63
C VAL A 181 -1.86 -1.28 17.10
N GLU A 182 -1.22 -1.02 18.26
CA GLU A 182 -1.01 0.33 18.78
C GLU A 182 -0.18 1.19 17.81
N ALA A 183 0.92 0.65 17.29
CA ALA A 183 1.79 1.35 16.35
C ALA A 183 1.04 1.70 15.07
N LEU A 184 0.33 0.75 14.47
CA LEU A 184 -0.45 0.95 13.24
C LEU A 184 -1.61 1.93 13.43
N ALA A 185 -2.26 1.93 14.60
CA ALA A 185 -3.36 2.82 14.92
C ALA A 185 -2.91 4.26 15.25
N SER A 186 -1.67 4.44 15.71
CA SER A 186 -1.17 5.70 16.28
C SER A 186 -1.37 6.92 15.37
N GLN A 187 -1.20 6.76 14.07
CA GLN A 187 -1.35 7.82 13.06
C GLN A 187 -2.78 8.37 12.96
N TRP A 188 -3.76 7.63 13.45
CA TRP A 188 -5.18 7.96 13.38
C TRP A 188 -5.73 8.56 14.69
N LEU A 189 -4.92 8.59 15.74
CA LEU A 189 -5.33 9.11 17.03
C LEU A 189 -5.23 10.65 17.09
N GLY A 190 -5.98 11.23 18.02
CA GLY A 190 -6.08 12.66 18.17
C GLY A 190 -6.94 13.33 17.09
N PRO A 191 -7.22 14.66 17.22
CA PRO A 191 -8.19 15.35 16.35
C PRO A 191 -7.83 15.32 14.86
N VAL A 192 -6.55 15.48 14.53
CA VAL A 192 -6.07 15.45 13.13
C VAL A 192 -6.16 14.04 12.54
N GLY A 193 -5.70 13.03 13.29
CA GLY A 193 -5.74 11.63 12.86
C GLY A 193 -7.17 11.13 12.69
N GLN A 194 -8.05 11.41 13.65
CA GLN A 194 -9.45 11.01 13.58
C GLN A 194 -10.17 11.61 12.36
N ALA A 195 -10.01 12.91 12.11
CA ALA A 195 -10.60 13.55 10.95
C ALA A 195 -10.03 12.98 9.63
N ALA A 196 -8.72 12.72 9.57
CA ALA A 196 -8.09 12.14 8.40
C ALA A 196 -8.55 10.70 8.14
N PHE A 197 -8.75 9.89 9.19
CA PHE A 197 -9.21 8.50 9.08
C PHE A 197 -10.55 8.40 8.34
N TYR A 198 -11.53 9.19 8.72
CA TYR A 198 -12.85 9.14 8.07
C TYR A 198 -12.84 9.81 6.69
N ARG A 199 -12.08 10.87 6.53
CA ARG A 199 -11.96 11.56 5.23
C ARG A 199 -11.32 10.71 4.16
N GLN A 200 -10.25 9.95 4.47
CA GLN A 200 -9.62 9.06 3.48
C GLN A 200 -10.59 7.96 3.02
N ILE A 201 -11.42 7.41 3.92
CA ILE A 201 -12.43 6.41 3.55
C ILE A 201 -13.45 7.00 2.55
N THR A 202 -13.92 8.22 2.81
CA THR A 202 -14.90 8.88 1.92
C THR A 202 -14.31 9.28 0.57
N ALA A 203 -13.01 9.47 0.50
CA ALA A 203 -12.31 9.81 -0.75
C ALA A 203 -12.08 8.59 -1.66
N LEU A 204 -12.18 7.38 -1.14
CA LEU A 204 -11.96 6.16 -1.91
C LEU A 204 -13.24 5.67 -2.57
N SER A 205 -13.19 5.46 -3.89
CA SER A 205 -14.34 5.10 -4.69
C SER A 205 -14.00 4.06 -5.76
N ALA A 206 -14.94 3.16 -6.03
CA ALA A 206 -14.87 2.25 -7.17
C ALA A 206 -14.78 2.99 -8.53
N ALA A 207 -15.22 4.25 -8.60
CA ALA A 207 -15.01 5.08 -9.78
C ALA A 207 -13.54 5.30 -10.12
N ASP A 208 -12.64 5.22 -9.13
CA ASP A 208 -11.20 5.35 -9.34
C ASP A 208 -10.54 4.04 -9.80
N THR A 209 -11.05 2.88 -9.38
CA THR A 209 -10.47 1.58 -9.74
C THR A 209 -11.00 1.03 -11.06
N ARG A 210 -12.27 1.31 -11.44
CA ARG A 210 -12.86 0.82 -12.70
C ARG A 210 -12.06 1.18 -13.96
N PRO A 211 -11.57 2.43 -14.15
CA PRO A 211 -10.74 2.76 -15.30
C PRO A 211 -9.44 1.94 -15.37
N VAL A 212 -8.88 1.55 -14.20
CA VAL A 212 -7.71 0.68 -14.10
C VAL A 212 -8.10 -0.76 -14.47
N ALA A 213 -9.15 -1.29 -13.84
CA ALA A 213 -9.65 -2.65 -14.08
C ALA A 213 -9.98 -2.91 -15.55
N ASN A 214 -10.49 -1.88 -16.26
CA ASN A 214 -10.84 -1.95 -17.68
C ASN A 214 -9.62 -1.88 -18.62
N ARG A 215 -8.40 -1.70 -18.08
CA ARG A 215 -7.17 -1.56 -18.88
C ARG A 215 -6.05 -2.50 -18.44
N LEU A 216 -6.30 -3.48 -17.59
CA LEU A 216 -5.29 -4.41 -17.09
C LEU A 216 -4.57 -5.16 -18.23
N GLU A 217 -5.27 -5.47 -19.31
CA GLU A 217 -4.72 -6.09 -20.52
C GLU A 217 -3.66 -5.20 -21.24
N ALA A 218 -3.67 -3.90 -20.98
CA ALA A 218 -2.72 -2.95 -21.53
C ALA A 218 -1.48 -2.75 -20.63
N THR A 219 -1.30 -3.56 -19.60
CA THR A 219 -0.12 -3.50 -18.72
C THR A 219 1.15 -3.85 -19.51
N ARG A 220 2.14 -2.96 -19.44
CA ARG A 220 3.39 -3.07 -20.21
C ARG A 220 4.54 -3.68 -19.42
N SER A 221 4.45 -3.66 -18.10
CA SER A 221 5.47 -4.21 -17.20
C SER A 221 5.08 -5.62 -16.77
N PRO A 222 6.04 -6.54 -16.57
CA PRO A 222 5.76 -7.83 -15.95
C PRO A 222 5.06 -7.68 -14.59
N VAL A 223 4.07 -8.52 -14.32
CA VAL A 223 3.29 -8.50 -13.08
C VAL A 223 3.47 -9.81 -12.31
N ARG A 224 3.48 -9.72 -11.00
CA ARG A 224 3.34 -10.84 -10.07
C ARG A 224 2.23 -10.51 -9.09
N ILE A 225 1.47 -11.52 -8.66
CA ILE A 225 0.38 -11.37 -7.69
C ILE A 225 0.72 -12.21 -6.46
N GLY A 226 0.53 -11.64 -5.27
CA GLY A 226 0.58 -12.32 -3.99
C GLY A 226 -0.71 -12.10 -3.22
N TRP A 227 -1.09 -13.06 -2.38
CA TRP A 227 -2.33 -12.98 -1.62
C TRP A 227 -2.29 -13.80 -0.34
N GLY A 228 -2.83 -13.25 0.76
CA GLY A 228 -3.18 -14.02 1.93
C GLY A 228 -4.39 -14.91 1.64
N ARG A 229 -4.29 -16.22 1.91
CA ARG A 229 -5.39 -17.17 1.66
C ARG A 229 -6.65 -16.79 2.41
N ASP A 230 -6.48 -16.30 3.62
CA ASP A 230 -7.51 -16.04 4.60
C ASP A 230 -7.80 -14.54 4.74
N ASP A 231 -7.55 -13.76 3.67
CA ASP A 231 -7.87 -12.33 3.62
C ASP A 231 -9.36 -12.08 3.89
N PRO A 232 -9.72 -11.46 5.04
CA PRO A 232 -11.10 -11.23 5.42
C PRO A 232 -11.74 -10.04 4.69
N TRP A 233 -10.95 -9.22 4.00
CA TRP A 233 -11.42 -8.01 3.32
C TRP A 233 -11.57 -8.20 1.82
N ILE A 234 -10.61 -8.85 1.17
CA ILE A 234 -10.60 -9.08 -0.27
C ILE A 234 -10.36 -10.57 -0.56
N PRO A 235 -11.41 -11.30 -0.94
CA PRO A 235 -11.33 -12.75 -1.12
C PRO A 235 -10.26 -13.17 -2.15
N LEU A 236 -9.52 -14.25 -1.87
CA LEU A 236 -8.51 -14.83 -2.75
C LEU A 236 -8.99 -15.04 -4.22
N GLY A 237 -10.28 -15.23 -4.42
CA GLY A 237 -10.87 -15.32 -5.77
C GLY A 237 -10.56 -14.10 -6.64
N GLN A 238 -10.39 -12.91 -6.06
CA GLN A 238 -10.00 -11.72 -6.81
C GLN A 238 -8.58 -11.79 -7.35
N ALA A 239 -7.65 -12.48 -6.67
CA ALA A 239 -6.30 -12.70 -7.20
C ALA A 239 -6.31 -13.49 -8.51
N TYR A 240 -7.13 -14.54 -8.60
CA TYR A 240 -7.26 -15.35 -9.81
C TYR A 240 -8.03 -14.62 -10.92
N GLU A 241 -9.00 -13.79 -10.56
CA GLU A 241 -9.68 -12.94 -11.52
C GLU A 241 -8.72 -11.89 -12.09
N LEU A 242 -7.92 -11.23 -11.26
CA LEU A 242 -6.85 -10.32 -11.68
C LEU A 242 -5.86 -11.02 -12.61
N GLN A 243 -5.39 -12.22 -12.24
CA GLN A 243 -4.51 -13.04 -13.06
C GLN A 243 -5.05 -13.20 -14.49
N SER A 244 -6.33 -13.47 -14.63
CA SER A 244 -6.96 -13.70 -15.93
C SER A 244 -7.08 -12.44 -16.80
N ARG A 245 -6.96 -11.25 -16.19
CA ARG A 245 -7.10 -9.95 -16.89
C ARG A 245 -5.79 -9.33 -17.32
N PHE A 246 -4.65 -9.80 -16.79
CA PHE A 246 -3.33 -9.36 -17.26
C PHE A 246 -2.89 -10.11 -18.50
N PRO A 247 -2.12 -9.50 -19.42
CA PRO A 247 -1.77 -10.10 -20.70
C PRO A 247 -0.98 -11.40 -20.57
N ASP A 248 -0.09 -11.50 -19.57
CA ASP A 248 0.81 -12.64 -19.39
C ASP A 248 0.31 -13.67 -18.37
N HIS A 249 -0.93 -13.53 -17.88
CA HIS A 249 -1.52 -14.38 -16.85
C HIS A 249 -0.54 -14.67 -15.69
N PRO A 250 -0.13 -13.64 -14.93
CA PRO A 250 0.94 -13.76 -13.95
C PRO A 250 0.61 -14.83 -12.91
N GLY A 251 1.66 -15.56 -12.45
CA GLY A 251 1.42 -16.53 -11.38
C GLY A 251 0.99 -15.86 -10.08
N VAL A 252 0.15 -16.54 -9.31
CA VAL A 252 -0.28 -16.11 -7.97
C VAL A 252 0.54 -16.85 -6.90
N VAL A 253 1.12 -16.09 -5.96
CA VAL A 253 1.70 -16.60 -4.71
C VAL A 253 0.62 -16.53 -3.65
N VAL A 254 0.30 -17.65 -3.02
CA VAL A 254 -0.69 -17.71 -1.94
C VAL A 254 0.02 -18.06 -0.66
N LEU A 255 -0.22 -17.27 0.40
CA LEU A 255 0.29 -17.52 1.74
C LEU A 255 -0.82 -18.11 2.60
N ASP A 256 -0.60 -19.33 3.10
CA ASP A 256 -1.57 -20.02 3.97
C ASP A 256 -1.53 -19.43 5.38
N ASP A 257 -2.68 -19.39 6.06
CA ASP A 257 -2.83 -18.83 7.42
C ASP A 257 -2.40 -17.34 7.52
N VAL A 258 -2.58 -16.57 6.47
CA VAL A 258 -2.28 -15.14 6.36
C VAL A 258 -3.51 -14.40 5.86
N GLY A 259 -3.84 -13.29 6.53
CA GLY A 259 -4.97 -12.42 6.19
C GLY A 259 -4.59 -11.33 5.17
N HIS A 260 -5.25 -10.19 5.30
CA HIS A 260 -5.06 -9.06 4.40
C HIS A 260 -3.73 -8.34 4.60
N LEU A 261 -3.18 -8.34 5.82
CA LEU A 261 -1.98 -7.58 6.18
C LEU A 261 -0.70 -8.40 5.97
N THR A 262 -0.57 -9.01 4.78
CA THR A 262 0.53 -9.92 4.41
C THR A 262 1.92 -9.41 4.76
N PRO A 263 2.29 -8.11 4.55
CA PRO A 263 3.63 -7.62 4.85
C PRO A 263 3.98 -7.62 6.35
N VAL A 264 2.96 -7.66 7.22
CA VAL A 264 3.12 -7.68 8.68
C VAL A 264 2.95 -9.09 9.24
N GLU A 265 1.97 -9.85 8.72
CA GLU A 265 1.66 -11.19 9.21
C GLU A 265 2.75 -12.21 8.87
N ASP A 266 3.30 -12.16 7.64
CA ASP A 266 4.42 -13.00 7.23
C ASP A 266 5.42 -12.24 6.34
N PRO A 267 6.17 -11.29 6.92
CA PRO A 267 7.16 -10.51 6.19
C PRO A 267 8.26 -11.38 5.56
N SER A 268 8.53 -12.54 6.16
CA SER A 268 9.57 -13.47 5.66
C SER A 268 9.14 -14.12 4.36
N ALA A 269 7.89 -14.62 4.28
CA ALA A 269 7.36 -15.22 3.06
C ALA A 269 7.17 -14.16 1.95
N VAL A 270 6.69 -12.96 2.31
CA VAL A 270 6.60 -11.83 1.36
C VAL A 270 7.97 -11.50 0.79
N THR A 271 8.99 -11.32 1.65
CA THR A 271 10.36 -11.01 1.20
C THR A 271 10.94 -12.10 0.32
N ALA A 272 10.76 -13.37 0.71
CA ALA A 272 11.24 -14.52 -0.09
C ALA A 272 10.59 -14.55 -1.47
N ALA A 273 9.28 -14.33 -1.56
CA ALA A 273 8.56 -14.27 -2.83
C ALA A 273 9.03 -13.11 -3.71
N VAL A 274 9.24 -11.92 -3.12
CA VAL A 274 9.77 -10.74 -3.81
C VAL A 274 11.17 -11.00 -4.33
N ARG A 275 12.10 -11.51 -3.52
CA ARG A 275 13.46 -11.84 -3.94
C ARG A 275 13.48 -12.87 -5.06
N ALA A 276 12.67 -13.92 -4.96
CA ALA A 276 12.53 -14.94 -6.01
C ALA A 276 11.98 -14.38 -7.32
N TRP A 277 11.13 -13.34 -7.24
CA TRP A 277 10.63 -12.62 -8.42
C TRP A 277 11.71 -11.75 -9.04
N LEU A 278 12.36 -10.88 -8.27
CA LEU A 278 13.41 -9.97 -8.73
C LEU A 278 14.58 -10.71 -9.36
N ALA A 279 14.97 -11.87 -8.82
CA ALA A 279 16.06 -12.70 -9.38
C ALA A 279 15.77 -13.27 -10.79
N ARG A 280 14.52 -13.23 -11.26
CA ARG A 280 14.11 -13.69 -12.60
C ARG A 280 14.02 -12.55 -13.62
N GLN A 281 14.05 -11.32 -13.15
CA GLN A 281 13.98 -10.16 -14.02
C GLN A 281 15.38 -9.88 -14.60
N PRO A 282 15.50 -9.47 -15.88
CA PRO A 282 16.75 -8.97 -16.40
C PRO A 282 17.16 -7.73 -15.58
N ALA A 283 18.46 -7.57 -15.34
CA ALA A 283 18.95 -6.36 -14.69
C ALA A 283 18.47 -5.13 -15.49
N PRO A 284 17.98 -4.09 -14.82
CA PRO A 284 17.46 -2.88 -15.46
C PRO A 284 18.51 -2.11 -16.25
#